data_d9add11ef23a8ef8e5a254962d6149da
#
_entry.id   d9add11ef23a8ef8e5a254962d6149da
#
_cell.length_a   1.000
_cell.length_b   1.000
_cell.length_c   1.000
_cell.angle_alpha   90.00
_cell.angle_beta   90.00
_cell.angle_gamma   90.00
#
_symmetry.space_group_name_H-M   'P 1'
#
loop_
_entity.id
_entity.type
_entity.pdbx_description
1 polymer ?
#
loop_
_entity_poly.entity_id
_entity_poly.type
_entity_poly.pdbx_seq_one_letter_code
_entity_poly.pdbx_strand_id
1 'polypeptide(L)'
;MRVFENLEPKEVFYYFEDICSIPHGSGNTQKISDYCVNFAKEHGLNYRQEECGNVVIWKDATSGYEQADTVILQGHMDMVAVKDADCPLDLEKDGLIPEVDGAWIQAKGSSLGGDDGIAVAYALAILAADDIPHPALEVVFTVGEEVGLVGATALDTSDLKGKILMNIDSEDDGIFLIGCAGAATVACCLPVRKETVYGQQYVWHTEGLMGGHSGMEISCERANANKIFGRFLAECMDEIGFSIVSVSGGEKDNAIAKQCAARLVVPEEKTASFEDAVQTFEIMLKREHHFTDPQMHIYVEKECCGETEVLPGRLHRN
;
A
#
# COMPACT_ATOMS: atom_id res chain seq x y z
N MET A 1 8.42 8.43 32.19
CA MET A 1 9.65 8.99 31.59
C MET A 1 9.49 8.76 30.10
N ARG A 2 9.61 9.81 29.32
CA ARG A 2 9.49 9.71 27.86
C ARG A 2 10.73 9.04 27.28
N VAL A 3 10.54 8.23 26.24
CA VAL A 3 11.63 7.50 25.57
C VAL A 3 12.52 8.48 24.80
N PHE A 4 11.93 9.54 24.24
CA PHE A 4 12.61 10.50 23.36
C PHE A 4 13.00 11.82 24.05
N GLU A 5 12.90 11.92 25.39
CA GLU A 5 13.13 13.18 26.15
C GLU A 5 14.50 13.85 25.92
N ASN A 6 15.50 13.09 25.45
CA ASN A 6 16.86 13.57 25.19
C ASN A 6 17.20 13.76 23.72
N LEU A 7 16.23 13.60 22.83
CA LEU A 7 16.42 13.80 21.39
C LEU A 7 16.11 15.24 20.99
N GLU A 8 16.77 15.69 19.93
CA GLU A 8 16.54 17.02 19.34
C GLU A 8 16.08 16.86 17.89
N PRO A 9 15.13 17.68 17.42
CA PRO A 9 14.40 18.76 18.12
C PRO A 9 13.39 18.23 19.14
N LYS A 10 13.44 18.70 20.38
CA LYS A 10 12.62 18.17 21.49
C LYS A 10 11.13 18.12 21.20
N GLU A 11 10.59 19.21 20.68
CA GLU A 11 9.14 19.32 20.43
C GLU A 11 8.67 18.32 19.37
N VAL A 12 9.49 18.08 18.35
CA VAL A 12 9.17 17.09 17.32
C VAL A 12 9.09 15.69 17.91
N PHE A 13 10.12 15.29 18.68
CA PHE A 13 10.15 13.97 19.30
C PHE A 13 9.13 13.83 20.44
N TYR A 14 8.73 14.93 21.07
CA TYR A 14 7.65 14.95 22.04
C TYR A 14 6.32 14.53 21.37
N TYR A 15 5.96 15.19 20.25
CA TYR A 15 4.74 14.87 19.51
C TYR A 15 4.82 13.51 18.83
N PHE A 16 5.98 13.12 18.31
CA PHE A 16 6.14 11.81 17.70
C PHE A 16 5.93 10.67 18.70
N GLU A 17 6.41 10.82 19.95
CA GLU A 17 6.14 9.84 20.99
C GLU A 17 4.66 9.76 21.38
N ASP A 18 3.96 10.90 21.40
CA ASP A 18 2.51 10.91 21.60
C ASP A 18 1.78 10.17 20.48
N ILE A 19 2.15 10.41 19.22
CA ILE A 19 1.61 9.72 18.05
C ILE A 19 1.84 8.21 18.16
N CYS A 20 3.05 7.78 18.50
CA CYS A 20 3.35 6.35 18.74
C CYS A 20 2.46 5.71 19.80
N SER A 21 2.00 6.48 20.79
CA SER A 21 1.12 5.97 21.84
C SER A 21 -0.33 5.72 21.41
N ILE A 22 -0.71 6.21 20.22
CA ILE A 22 -2.06 6.14 19.65
C ILE A 22 -2.07 5.05 18.59
N PRO A 23 -2.97 4.04 18.64
CA PRO A 23 -3.13 3.13 17.52
C PRO A 23 -3.73 3.88 16.32
N HIS A 24 -3.00 3.85 15.17
CA HIS A 24 -3.35 4.62 13.98
C HIS A 24 -3.05 3.89 12.66
N GLY A 25 -3.18 2.57 12.64
CA GLY A 25 -3.13 1.81 11.39
C GLY A 25 -4.19 2.27 10.39
N SER A 26 -3.92 2.11 9.09
CA SER A 26 -4.88 2.47 8.03
C SER A 26 -6.26 1.86 8.29
N GLY A 27 -7.28 2.71 8.25
CA GLY A 27 -8.67 2.35 8.63
C GLY A 27 -8.99 2.46 10.12
N ASN A 28 -8.00 2.70 11.01
CA ASN A 28 -8.18 2.89 12.45
C ASN A 28 -7.66 4.28 12.90
N THR A 29 -8.03 5.34 12.18
CA THR A 29 -7.42 6.67 12.31
C THR A 29 -8.23 7.66 13.17
N GLN A 30 -9.40 7.27 13.69
CA GLN A 30 -10.26 8.20 14.43
C GLN A 30 -9.55 8.81 15.66
N LYS A 31 -8.81 8.00 16.41
CA LYS A 31 -8.15 8.46 17.64
C LYS A 31 -7.04 9.50 17.35
N ILE A 32 -6.25 9.29 16.30
CA ILE A 32 -5.20 10.24 15.93
C ILE A 32 -5.79 11.51 15.32
N SER A 33 -6.86 11.39 14.54
CA SER A 33 -7.63 12.53 14.05
C SER A 33 -8.16 13.38 15.20
N ASP A 34 -8.78 12.75 16.20
CA ASP A 34 -9.26 13.42 17.42
C ASP A 34 -8.13 14.04 18.25
N TYR A 35 -6.97 13.41 18.30
CA TYR A 35 -5.76 13.95 18.93
C TYR A 35 -5.35 15.28 18.26
N CYS A 36 -5.26 15.34 16.95
CA CYS A 36 -4.93 16.55 16.20
C CYS A 36 -5.97 17.65 16.40
N VAL A 37 -7.24 17.30 16.46
CA VAL A 37 -8.34 18.24 16.79
C VAL A 37 -8.21 18.79 18.21
N ASN A 38 -7.91 17.94 19.19
CA ASN A 38 -7.73 18.35 20.58
C ASN A 38 -6.50 19.24 20.75
N PHE A 39 -5.41 18.91 20.05
CA PHE A 39 -4.23 19.77 19.97
C PHE A 39 -4.60 21.17 19.46
N ALA A 40 -5.34 21.30 18.36
CA ALA A 40 -5.75 22.59 17.83
C ALA A 40 -6.59 23.40 18.83
N LYS A 41 -7.50 22.73 19.56
CA LYS A 41 -8.30 23.37 20.63
C LYS A 41 -7.46 23.87 21.78
N GLU A 42 -6.50 23.08 22.23
CA GLU A 42 -5.60 23.43 23.36
C GLU A 42 -4.71 24.62 23.03
N HIS A 43 -4.30 24.75 21.76
CA HIS A 43 -3.49 25.85 21.26
C HIS A 43 -4.32 27.04 20.72
N GLY A 44 -5.65 26.98 20.81
CA GLY A 44 -6.54 28.07 20.35
C GLY A 44 -6.50 28.30 18.83
N LEU A 45 -6.15 27.27 18.06
CA LEU A 45 -6.04 27.34 16.60
C LEU A 45 -7.39 27.02 15.94
N ASN A 46 -7.64 27.64 14.78
CA ASN A 46 -8.76 27.26 13.95
C ASN A 46 -8.51 25.89 13.32
N TYR A 47 -9.56 25.08 13.24
CA TYR A 47 -9.45 23.74 12.65
C TYR A 47 -10.75 23.31 11.97
N ARG A 48 -10.64 22.33 11.08
CA ARG A 48 -11.75 21.57 10.49
C ARG A 48 -11.40 20.08 10.54
N GLN A 49 -12.33 19.25 11.03
CA GLN A 49 -12.27 17.80 10.92
C GLN A 49 -13.32 17.36 9.91
N GLU A 50 -12.92 16.58 8.92
CA GLU A 50 -13.79 16.04 7.89
C GLU A 50 -14.41 14.72 8.33
N GLU A 51 -15.50 14.30 7.68
CA GLU A 51 -16.19 13.05 7.99
C GLU A 51 -15.30 11.82 7.80
N CYS A 52 -14.39 11.86 6.81
CA CYS A 52 -13.41 10.79 6.58
C CYS A 52 -12.29 10.73 7.63
N GLY A 53 -12.14 11.77 8.46
CA GLY A 53 -11.11 11.87 9.50
C GLY A 53 -9.94 12.80 9.14
N ASN A 54 -9.88 13.42 7.96
CA ASN A 54 -8.88 14.44 7.67
C ASN A 54 -9.01 15.61 8.65
N VAL A 55 -7.89 16.26 8.96
CA VAL A 55 -7.86 17.45 9.83
C VAL A 55 -7.08 18.55 9.13
N VAL A 56 -7.70 19.74 9.05
CA VAL A 56 -7.03 20.96 8.60
C VAL A 56 -6.93 21.93 9.77
N ILE A 57 -5.74 22.50 9.98
CA ILE A 57 -5.46 23.45 11.07
C ILE A 57 -4.84 24.71 10.48
N TRP A 58 -5.31 25.88 10.91
CA TRP A 58 -4.80 27.16 10.46
C TRP A 58 -4.05 27.89 11.56
N LYS A 59 -2.91 28.48 11.22
CA LYS A 59 -2.16 29.37 12.10
C LYS A 59 -1.83 30.68 11.37
N ASP A 60 -2.14 31.82 11.99
CA ASP A 60 -1.85 33.12 11.41
C ASP A 60 -0.34 33.37 11.31
N ALA A 61 0.06 34.22 10.35
CA ALA A 61 1.46 34.58 10.17
C ALA A 61 2.02 35.30 11.41
N THR A 62 3.29 35.04 11.70
CA THR A 62 4.03 35.81 12.70
C THR A 62 4.34 37.24 12.22
N SER A 63 4.62 38.12 13.16
CA SER A 63 4.95 39.53 12.85
C SER A 63 6.09 39.63 11.83
N GLY A 64 5.84 40.41 10.74
CA GLY A 64 6.76 40.59 9.64
C GLY A 64 6.59 39.61 8.48
N TYR A 65 5.72 38.61 8.61
CA TYR A 65 5.43 37.60 7.56
C TYR A 65 3.99 37.69 7.03
N GLU A 66 3.21 38.69 7.43
CA GLU A 66 1.78 38.82 7.09
C GLU A 66 1.52 39.01 5.58
N GLN A 67 2.54 39.42 4.83
CA GLN A 67 2.45 39.61 3.38
C GLN A 67 3.11 38.43 2.59
N ALA A 68 3.68 37.47 3.27
CA ALA A 68 4.24 36.32 2.62
C ALA A 68 3.14 35.34 2.16
N ASP A 69 3.42 34.57 1.12
CA ASP A 69 2.48 33.54 0.63
C ASP A 69 2.22 32.51 1.72
N THR A 70 0.96 32.12 1.87
CA THR A 70 0.55 31.04 2.78
C THR A 70 1.19 29.72 2.36
N VAL A 71 1.71 28.97 3.32
CA VAL A 71 2.31 27.65 3.11
C VAL A 71 1.39 26.57 3.65
N ILE A 72 1.19 25.53 2.85
CA ILE A 72 0.52 24.30 3.25
C ILE A 72 1.59 23.30 3.68
N LEU A 73 1.49 22.78 4.91
CA LEU A 73 2.25 21.63 5.38
C LEU A 73 1.34 20.41 5.34
N GLN A 74 1.75 19.34 4.68
CA GLN A 74 0.92 18.15 4.51
C GLN A 74 1.67 16.90 4.93
N GLY A 75 0.97 16.02 5.63
CA GLY A 75 1.39 14.67 5.98
C GLY A 75 0.18 13.79 6.22
N HIS A 76 0.37 12.46 6.24
CA HIS A 76 -0.71 11.53 6.56
C HIS A 76 -0.61 10.99 7.99
N MET A 77 -1.77 10.68 8.56
CA MET A 77 -1.89 10.25 9.96
C MET A 77 -1.91 8.73 10.14
N ASP A 78 -2.19 7.99 9.08
CA ASP A 78 -2.21 6.52 9.13
C ASP A 78 -0.83 5.93 8.88
N MET A 79 -0.68 4.66 9.22
CA MET A 79 0.55 3.91 8.99
C MET A 79 0.24 2.47 8.57
N VAL A 80 1.19 1.81 7.92
CA VAL A 80 1.17 0.35 7.72
C VAL A 80 1.38 -0.34 9.07
N ALA A 81 0.32 -0.83 9.69
CA ALA A 81 0.36 -1.48 11.00
C ALA A 81 0.64 -2.98 10.84
N VAL A 82 1.92 -3.36 10.90
CA VAL A 82 2.38 -4.76 10.87
C VAL A 82 3.23 -5.08 12.09
N LYS A 83 3.26 -6.36 12.49
CA LYS A 83 4.01 -6.81 13.67
C LYS A 83 4.60 -8.20 13.47
N ASP A 84 5.63 -8.49 14.24
CA ASP A 84 6.22 -9.83 14.33
C ASP A 84 5.25 -10.83 14.95
N ALA A 85 5.42 -12.11 14.63
CA ALA A 85 4.52 -13.17 15.09
C ALA A 85 4.50 -13.34 16.63
N ASP A 86 5.57 -12.98 17.29
CA ASP A 86 5.75 -13.05 18.76
C ASP A 86 5.48 -11.71 19.47
N CYS A 87 5.13 -10.66 18.73
CA CYS A 87 4.77 -9.37 19.30
C CYS A 87 3.40 -9.45 20.01
N PRO A 88 3.32 -9.11 21.31
CA PRO A 88 2.09 -9.26 22.08
C PRO A 88 1.04 -8.16 21.82
N LEU A 89 1.41 -7.07 21.14
CA LEU A 89 0.54 -5.92 20.93
C LEU A 89 -0.66 -6.27 20.03
N ASP A 90 -1.81 -5.70 20.37
CA ASP A 90 -2.97 -5.59 19.49
C ASP A 90 -2.93 -4.20 18.84
N LEU A 91 -2.37 -4.09 17.62
CA LEU A 91 -2.18 -2.80 16.95
C LEU A 91 -3.47 -2.04 16.64
N GLU A 92 -4.64 -2.69 16.76
CA GLU A 92 -5.93 -2.00 16.68
C GLU A 92 -6.29 -1.23 17.96
N LYS A 93 -5.67 -1.58 19.10
CA LYS A 93 -6.02 -1.03 20.42
C LYS A 93 -4.85 -0.40 21.15
N ASP A 94 -3.68 -1.00 20.99
CA ASP A 94 -2.47 -0.64 21.73
C ASP A 94 -1.62 0.32 20.90
N GLY A 95 -0.96 1.27 21.59
CA GLY A 95 0.10 2.06 20.99
C GLY A 95 1.36 1.23 20.77
N LEU A 96 2.28 1.77 20.02
CA LEU A 96 3.59 1.18 19.74
C LEU A 96 4.50 1.25 20.95
N ILE A 97 5.56 0.44 20.98
CA ILE A 97 6.63 0.49 21.97
C ILE A 97 7.89 1.03 21.31
N PRO A 98 8.04 2.36 21.22
CA PRO A 98 9.21 2.95 20.59
C PRO A 98 10.46 2.79 21.47
N GLU A 99 11.61 2.65 20.84
CA GLU A 99 12.91 2.59 21.48
C GLU A 99 13.99 3.28 20.64
N VAL A 100 15.03 3.75 21.34
CA VAL A 100 16.21 4.34 20.69
C VAL A 100 17.33 3.31 20.69
N ASP A 101 17.81 2.95 19.50
CA ASP A 101 18.94 2.05 19.29
C ASP A 101 20.07 2.76 18.57
N GLY A 102 21.01 3.30 19.32
CA GLY A 102 22.12 4.09 18.80
C GLY A 102 21.64 5.36 18.10
N ALA A 103 21.76 5.43 16.78
CA ALA A 103 21.31 6.55 15.96
C ALA A 103 19.91 6.32 15.34
N TRP A 104 19.27 5.21 15.66
CA TRP A 104 17.99 4.81 15.09
C TRP A 104 16.87 4.88 16.12
N ILE A 105 15.68 5.17 15.64
CA ILE A 105 14.44 4.99 16.38
C ILE A 105 13.68 3.85 15.71
N GLN A 106 13.20 2.93 16.51
CA GLN A 106 12.42 1.78 16.04
C GLN A 106 11.28 1.47 17.02
N ALA A 107 10.31 0.66 16.59
CA ALA A 107 9.30 0.09 17.47
C ALA A 107 9.61 -1.38 17.72
N LYS A 108 9.43 -1.81 18.96
CA LYS A 108 9.76 -3.18 19.37
C LYS A 108 8.72 -4.17 18.83
N GLY A 109 9.15 -4.97 17.85
CA GLY A 109 8.34 -6.05 17.28
C GLY A 109 7.21 -5.59 16.35
N SER A 110 7.24 -4.33 15.91
CA SER A 110 6.24 -3.80 14.97
C SER A 110 6.83 -2.72 14.06
N SER A 111 6.08 -2.30 13.05
CA SER A 111 6.33 -1.05 12.32
C SER A 111 6.28 0.14 13.27
N LEU A 112 7.04 1.21 12.95
CA LEU A 112 7.17 2.42 13.78
C LEU A 112 6.14 3.51 13.41
N GLY A 113 5.71 3.57 12.13
CA GLY A 113 4.90 4.67 11.63
C GLY A 113 5.67 5.99 11.52
N GLY A 114 6.98 5.92 11.25
CA GLY A 114 7.77 7.10 10.94
C GLY A 114 7.29 7.79 9.67
N ASP A 115 6.95 7.01 8.68
CA ASP A 115 6.13 7.31 7.52
C ASP A 115 4.64 7.21 7.95
N ASP A 116 3.87 8.30 8.07
CA ASP A 116 4.33 9.69 7.95
C ASP A 116 4.11 10.44 9.28
N GLY A 117 4.10 9.70 10.41
CA GLY A 117 3.93 10.25 11.75
C GLY A 117 4.96 11.33 12.11
N ILE A 118 6.14 11.30 11.46
CA ILE A 118 7.15 12.34 11.68
C ILE A 118 6.75 13.68 11.06
N ALA A 119 6.09 13.69 9.88
CA ALA A 119 5.56 14.93 9.31
C ALA A 119 4.46 15.53 10.18
N VAL A 120 3.58 14.67 10.71
CA VAL A 120 2.56 15.12 11.68
C VAL A 120 3.23 15.75 12.89
N ALA A 121 4.28 15.13 13.44
CA ALA A 121 5.02 15.67 14.58
C ALA A 121 5.72 17.00 14.28
N TYR A 122 6.36 17.13 13.09
CA TYR A 122 6.95 18.41 12.65
C TYR A 122 5.90 19.51 12.57
N ALA A 123 4.77 19.24 11.95
CA ALA A 123 3.71 20.22 11.80
C ALA A 123 3.13 20.65 13.17
N LEU A 124 2.88 19.69 14.08
CA LEU A 124 2.42 19.99 15.43
C LEU A 124 3.44 20.83 16.22
N ALA A 125 4.74 20.53 16.11
CA ALA A 125 5.79 21.30 16.76
C ALA A 125 5.84 22.75 16.25
N ILE A 126 5.70 22.97 14.93
CA ILE A 126 5.64 24.32 14.34
C ILE A 126 4.35 25.04 14.76
N LEU A 127 3.23 24.34 14.80
CA LEU A 127 1.96 24.91 15.25
C LEU A 127 2.00 25.32 16.74
N ALA A 128 2.69 24.58 17.59
CA ALA A 128 2.83 24.90 19.01
C ALA A 128 3.85 26.01 19.30
N ALA A 129 4.82 26.22 18.41
CA ALA A 129 5.92 27.16 18.66
C ALA A 129 5.45 28.63 18.60
N ASP A 130 5.91 29.43 19.56
CA ASP A 130 5.69 30.88 19.60
C ASP A 130 6.92 31.68 19.10
N ASP A 131 8.05 31.03 18.94
CA ASP A 131 9.35 31.62 18.64
C ASP A 131 9.87 31.31 17.22
N ILE A 132 9.17 30.48 16.45
CA ILE A 132 9.50 30.19 15.05
C ILE A 132 8.80 31.19 14.14
N PRO A 133 9.53 32.08 13.41
CA PRO A 133 8.92 32.96 12.43
C PRO A 133 8.37 32.17 11.25
N HIS A 134 7.12 32.45 10.85
CA HIS A 134 6.46 31.75 9.75
C HIS A 134 5.40 32.62 9.05
N PRO A 135 5.13 32.38 7.73
CA PRO A 135 3.95 32.91 7.06
C PRO A 135 2.68 32.31 7.62
N ALA A 136 1.51 32.70 7.13
CA ALA A 136 0.30 31.96 7.44
C ALA A 136 0.45 30.49 7.05
N LEU A 137 0.03 29.60 7.95
CA LEU A 137 0.14 28.15 7.75
C LEU A 137 -1.24 27.52 7.63
N GLU A 138 -1.33 26.58 6.71
CA GLU A 138 -2.44 25.64 6.56
C GLU A 138 -1.86 24.23 6.70
N VAL A 139 -2.14 23.58 7.81
CA VAL A 139 -1.65 22.23 8.06
C VAL A 139 -2.74 21.24 7.67
N VAL A 140 -2.44 20.33 6.77
CA VAL A 140 -3.37 19.34 6.23
C VAL A 140 -2.91 17.94 6.62
N PHE A 141 -3.63 17.32 7.53
CA PHE A 141 -3.43 15.94 7.91
C PHE A 141 -4.46 15.05 7.22
N THR A 142 -4.00 14.11 6.41
CA THR A 142 -4.86 13.19 5.67
C THR A 142 -4.88 11.81 6.32
N VAL A 143 -5.85 10.98 5.93
CA VAL A 143 -6.00 9.58 6.37
C VAL A 143 -6.05 8.65 5.17
N GLY A 144 -5.67 7.38 5.38
CA GLY A 144 -5.79 6.35 4.35
C GLY A 144 -4.88 6.57 3.15
N GLU A 145 -3.70 7.13 3.34
CA GLU A 145 -2.67 7.25 2.32
C GLU A 145 -2.24 5.88 1.86
N GLU A 146 -1.85 5.01 2.78
CA GLU A 146 -1.30 3.66 2.64
C GLU A 146 -2.28 2.65 1.97
N VAL A 147 -3.54 3.04 1.88
CA VAL A 147 -4.60 2.23 1.25
C VAL A 147 -5.23 2.92 0.04
N GLY A 148 -4.48 3.84 -0.58
CA GLY A 148 -4.82 4.44 -1.86
C GLY A 148 -5.29 5.89 -1.80
N LEU A 149 -4.68 6.73 -0.95
CA LEU A 149 -4.90 8.19 -0.88
C LEU A 149 -6.37 8.57 -0.60
N VAL A 150 -7.07 7.76 0.22
CA VAL A 150 -8.53 7.91 0.44
C VAL A 150 -8.87 9.29 0.98
N GLY A 151 -8.15 9.75 2.02
CA GLY A 151 -8.35 11.06 2.61
C GLY A 151 -7.98 12.20 1.67
N ALA A 152 -6.84 12.10 0.98
CA ALA A 152 -6.42 13.12 0.03
C ALA A 152 -7.42 13.29 -1.13
N THR A 153 -8.01 12.17 -1.60
CA THR A 153 -9.05 12.19 -2.64
C THR A 153 -10.36 12.84 -2.16
N ALA A 154 -10.68 12.68 -0.88
CA ALA A 154 -11.90 13.23 -0.27
C ALA A 154 -11.76 14.66 0.24
N LEU A 155 -10.53 15.19 0.32
CA LEU A 155 -10.21 16.48 0.94
C LEU A 155 -10.96 17.63 0.27
N ASP A 156 -11.68 18.42 1.08
CA ASP A 156 -12.21 19.70 0.64
C ASP A 156 -11.11 20.78 0.66
N THR A 157 -10.70 21.22 -0.52
CA THR A 157 -9.66 22.25 -0.70
C THR A 157 -10.23 23.66 -0.89
N SER A 158 -11.54 23.83 -0.80
CA SER A 158 -12.23 25.08 -1.18
C SER A 158 -11.87 26.30 -0.31
N ASP A 159 -11.43 26.07 0.91
CA ASP A 159 -11.04 27.12 1.89
C ASP A 159 -9.52 27.28 2.03
N LEU A 160 -8.72 26.43 1.37
CA LEU A 160 -7.26 26.54 1.34
C LEU A 160 -6.83 27.69 0.42
N LYS A 161 -5.85 28.47 0.87
CA LYS A 161 -5.31 29.65 0.18
C LYS A 161 -3.85 29.50 -0.21
N GLY A 162 -3.16 28.56 0.42
CA GLY A 162 -1.74 28.29 0.20
C GLY A 162 -1.45 27.93 -1.25
N LYS A 163 -0.36 28.50 -1.79
CA LYS A 163 0.14 28.19 -3.13
C LYS A 163 1.43 27.40 -3.11
N ILE A 164 2.05 27.28 -1.94
CA ILE A 164 3.24 26.51 -1.69
C ILE A 164 2.81 25.35 -0.82
N LEU A 165 2.94 24.13 -1.32
CA LEU A 165 2.66 22.91 -0.57
C LEU A 165 3.98 22.20 -0.29
N MET A 166 4.22 21.91 0.98
CA MET A 166 5.31 21.06 1.47
C MET A 166 4.71 19.75 1.97
N ASN A 167 4.81 18.72 1.15
CA ASN A 167 4.53 17.35 1.55
C ASN A 167 5.81 16.79 2.16
N ILE A 168 5.72 16.27 3.39
CA ILE A 168 6.90 15.82 4.16
C ILE A 168 6.91 14.27 4.20
N ASP A 169 6.44 13.68 3.15
CA ASP A 169 6.32 12.25 2.93
C ASP A 169 7.35 11.82 1.88
N SER A 170 8.63 11.81 2.29
CA SER A 170 9.76 11.47 1.42
C SER A 170 10.87 10.80 2.23
N GLU A 171 11.38 9.67 1.72
CA GLU A 171 12.34 8.81 2.41
C GLU A 171 13.80 9.23 2.20
N ASP A 172 14.10 9.99 1.14
CA ASP A 172 15.48 10.33 0.77
C ASP A 172 15.94 11.64 1.40
N ASP A 173 16.94 11.57 2.28
CA ASP A 173 17.53 12.74 2.93
C ASP A 173 18.18 13.69 1.91
N GLY A 174 17.85 14.98 2.02
CA GLY A 174 18.41 16.03 1.18
C GLY A 174 17.89 16.08 -0.28
N ILE A 175 16.86 15.29 -0.61
CA ILE A 175 16.24 15.27 -1.93
C ILE A 175 14.88 15.99 -1.88
N PHE A 176 14.70 16.97 -2.78
CA PHE A 176 13.43 17.66 -2.98
C PHE A 176 12.77 17.17 -4.28
N LEU A 177 11.66 16.47 -4.17
CA LEU A 177 10.85 16.08 -5.32
C LEU A 177 9.88 17.22 -5.68
N ILE A 178 9.93 17.69 -6.92
CA ILE A 178 9.12 18.82 -7.41
C ILE A 178 7.89 18.38 -8.20
N GLY A 179 7.58 17.11 -8.20
CA GLY A 179 6.42 16.54 -8.89
C GLY A 179 6.27 15.05 -8.58
N CYS A 180 5.14 14.51 -8.93
CA CYS A 180 4.83 13.08 -8.77
C CYS A 180 4.25 12.49 -10.05
N ALA A 181 4.28 11.15 -10.14
CA ALA A 181 3.59 10.43 -11.20
C ALA A 181 2.07 10.47 -10.95
N GLY A 182 1.29 10.67 -12.00
CA GLY A 182 -0.14 10.46 -11.96
C GLY A 182 -0.46 8.96 -12.13
N ALA A 183 -1.52 8.51 -11.47
CA ALA A 183 -2.02 7.15 -11.60
C ALA A 183 -3.53 7.13 -11.87
N ALA A 184 -4.00 6.05 -12.50
CA ALA A 184 -5.41 5.78 -12.64
C ALA A 184 -5.65 4.28 -12.44
N THR A 185 -6.62 3.95 -11.60
CA THR A 185 -7.08 2.57 -11.42
C THR A 185 -8.26 2.29 -12.34
N VAL A 186 -8.14 1.25 -13.17
CA VAL A 186 -9.20 0.81 -14.08
C VAL A 186 -9.69 -0.56 -13.63
N ALA A 187 -10.94 -0.64 -13.18
CA ALA A 187 -11.61 -1.90 -12.87
C ALA A 187 -12.27 -2.45 -14.16
N CYS A 188 -11.72 -3.54 -14.70
CA CYS A 188 -12.28 -4.23 -15.84
C CYS A 188 -13.24 -5.33 -15.37
N CYS A 189 -14.53 -5.13 -15.55
CA CYS A 189 -15.56 -6.10 -15.19
C CYS A 189 -16.10 -6.78 -16.45
N LEU A 190 -16.00 -8.12 -16.50
CA LEU A 190 -16.50 -8.92 -17.60
C LEU A 190 -17.60 -9.84 -17.09
N PRO A 191 -18.86 -9.68 -17.50
CA PRO A 191 -19.92 -10.60 -17.16
C PRO A 191 -19.70 -11.94 -17.87
N VAL A 192 -19.61 -13.01 -17.09
CA VAL A 192 -19.43 -14.38 -17.60
C VAL A 192 -20.64 -15.24 -17.30
N ARG A 193 -20.98 -16.16 -18.21
CA ARG A 193 -21.95 -17.24 -17.94
C ARG A 193 -21.16 -18.52 -17.77
N LYS A 194 -21.29 -19.13 -16.59
CA LYS A 194 -20.66 -20.42 -16.33
C LYS A 194 -21.35 -21.53 -17.13
N GLU A 195 -20.59 -22.50 -17.50
CA GLU A 195 -21.05 -23.75 -18.13
C GLU A 195 -20.49 -24.95 -17.39
N THR A 196 -21.17 -26.11 -17.45
CA THR A 196 -20.72 -27.32 -16.79
C THR A 196 -19.92 -28.15 -17.79
N VAL A 197 -18.73 -28.55 -17.41
CA VAL A 197 -17.86 -29.48 -18.18
C VAL A 197 -17.44 -30.65 -17.33
N TYR A 198 -17.13 -31.78 -17.97
CA TYR A 198 -16.56 -32.95 -17.34
C TYR A 198 -15.10 -33.13 -17.73
N GLY A 199 -14.23 -33.45 -16.78
CA GLY A 199 -12.83 -33.68 -17.04
C GLY A 199 -11.99 -33.87 -15.78
N GLN A 200 -10.69 -33.99 -15.96
CA GLN A 200 -9.71 -34.05 -14.90
C GLN A 200 -9.45 -32.65 -14.36
N GLN A 201 -9.62 -32.45 -13.07
CA GLN A 201 -9.36 -31.17 -12.40
C GLN A 201 -7.90 -31.07 -12.00
N TYR A 202 -7.34 -29.87 -12.14
CA TYR A 202 -5.99 -29.50 -11.75
C TYR A 202 -5.99 -28.17 -11.00
N VAL A 203 -5.05 -28.00 -10.09
CA VAL A 203 -4.68 -26.71 -9.53
C VAL A 203 -3.32 -26.34 -10.10
N TRP A 204 -3.28 -25.23 -10.84
CA TRP A 204 -2.07 -24.58 -11.33
C TRP A 204 -1.47 -23.73 -10.22
N HIS A 205 -0.17 -23.73 -10.11
CA HIS A 205 0.60 -22.87 -9.23
C HIS A 205 1.73 -22.19 -9.98
N THR A 206 1.89 -20.90 -9.75
CA THR A 206 3.09 -20.11 -10.05
C THR A 206 3.54 -19.48 -8.76
N GLU A 207 4.75 -19.76 -8.31
CA GLU A 207 5.28 -19.29 -7.03
C GLU A 207 6.80 -19.10 -7.06
N GLY A 208 7.40 -18.62 -5.96
CA GLY A 208 8.84 -18.39 -5.86
C GLY A 208 9.33 -17.15 -6.60
N LEU A 209 8.44 -16.24 -7.00
CA LEU A 209 8.80 -14.98 -7.65
C LEU A 209 9.22 -13.92 -6.63
N MET A 210 10.15 -13.06 -7.03
CA MET A 210 10.67 -11.99 -6.18
C MET A 210 9.61 -10.92 -5.88
N GLY A 211 8.78 -10.56 -6.86
CA GLY A 211 7.82 -9.47 -6.73
C GLY A 211 8.49 -8.12 -6.58
N GLY A 212 7.83 -7.17 -5.94
CA GLY A 212 8.33 -5.83 -5.70
C GLY A 212 7.28 -4.75 -5.94
N HIS A 213 7.63 -3.49 -5.71
CA HIS A 213 6.75 -2.36 -5.96
C HIS A 213 6.59 -2.14 -7.47
N SER A 214 5.33 -2.04 -7.95
CA SER A 214 5.01 -1.95 -9.38
C SER A 214 5.43 -0.62 -10.04
N GLY A 215 5.77 0.39 -9.26
CA GLY A 215 6.35 1.66 -9.70
C GLY A 215 7.88 1.67 -9.58
N MET A 216 8.39 1.72 -8.36
CA MET A 216 9.82 1.92 -8.09
C MET A 216 10.71 0.77 -8.60
N GLU A 217 10.23 -0.47 -8.57
CA GLU A 217 11.00 -1.64 -8.96
C GLU A 217 10.59 -2.23 -10.32
N ILE A 218 9.75 -1.54 -11.09
CA ILE A 218 9.31 -2.03 -12.40
C ILE A 218 10.48 -2.21 -13.38
N SER A 219 11.53 -1.40 -13.26
CA SER A 219 12.75 -1.50 -14.05
C SER A 219 13.60 -2.73 -13.74
N CYS A 220 13.33 -3.44 -12.65
CA CYS A 220 14.01 -4.69 -12.31
C CYS A 220 13.56 -5.86 -13.20
N GLU A 221 12.56 -5.67 -14.04
CA GLU A 221 12.03 -6.65 -15.02
C GLU A 221 11.66 -8.01 -14.40
N ARG A 222 11.23 -8.00 -13.12
CA ARG A 222 10.81 -9.21 -12.40
C ARG A 222 9.52 -9.77 -12.99
N ALA A 223 9.40 -11.08 -12.94
CA ALA A 223 8.22 -11.78 -13.43
C ALA A 223 6.97 -11.47 -12.61
N ASN A 224 5.82 -11.43 -13.27
CA ASN A 224 4.50 -11.29 -12.65
C ASN A 224 3.71 -12.58 -12.83
N ALA A 225 3.34 -13.24 -11.74
CA ALA A 225 2.69 -14.56 -11.74
C ALA A 225 1.37 -14.59 -12.54
N ASN A 226 0.58 -13.53 -12.48
CA ASN A 226 -0.66 -13.43 -13.27
C ASN A 226 -0.38 -13.35 -14.77
N LYS A 227 0.66 -12.60 -15.17
CA LYS A 227 1.08 -12.52 -16.59
C LYS A 227 1.63 -13.85 -17.09
N ILE A 228 2.37 -14.60 -16.25
CA ILE A 228 2.86 -15.94 -16.57
C ILE A 228 1.69 -16.88 -16.87
N PHE A 229 0.70 -16.91 -15.98
CA PHE A 229 -0.48 -17.73 -16.22
C PHE A 229 -1.25 -17.29 -17.48
N GLY A 230 -1.42 -15.99 -17.67
CA GLY A 230 -2.04 -15.45 -18.90
C GLY A 230 -1.29 -15.85 -20.18
N ARG A 231 0.06 -15.91 -20.13
CA ARG A 231 0.87 -16.38 -21.27
C ARG A 231 0.66 -17.86 -21.54
N PHE A 232 0.61 -18.70 -20.50
CA PHE A 232 0.28 -20.13 -20.65
C PHE A 232 -1.10 -20.34 -21.28
N LEU A 233 -2.11 -19.56 -20.85
CA LEU A 233 -3.44 -19.61 -21.47
C LEU A 233 -3.37 -19.28 -22.96
N ALA A 234 -2.67 -18.22 -23.33
CA ALA A 234 -2.55 -17.78 -24.71
C ALA A 234 -1.82 -18.79 -25.61
N GLU A 235 -0.84 -19.51 -25.07
CA GLU A 235 -0.03 -20.47 -25.83
C GLU A 235 -0.68 -21.86 -25.93
N CYS A 236 -1.41 -22.30 -24.89
CA CYS A 236 -1.79 -23.71 -24.75
C CYS A 236 -3.30 -23.97 -24.75
N MET A 237 -4.14 -22.98 -24.40
CA MET A 237 -5.56 -23.21 -24.16
C MET A 237 -6.32 -23.71 -25.41
N ASP A 238 -6.07 -23.11 -26.56
CA ASP A 238 -6.76 -23.48 -27.82
C ASP A 238 -6.36 -24.87 -28.33
N GLU A 239 -5.11 -25.31 -28.10
CA GLU A 239 -4.59 -26.60 -28.55
C GLU A 239 -5.03 -27.74 -27.64
N ILE A 240 -4.96 -27.52 -26.33
CA ILE A 240 -5.28 -28.54 -25.32
C ILE A 240 -6.78 -28.60 -25.02
N GLY A 241 -7.45 -27.45 -25.03
CA GLY A 241 -8.89 -27.34 -24.82
C GLY A 241 -9.32 -27.43 -23.36
N PHE A 242 -8.47 -27.01 -22.41
CA PHE A 242 -8.84 -26.94 -20.99
C PHE A 242 -9.73 -25.73 -20.68
N SER A 243 -10.47 -25.80 -19.57
CA SER A 243 -11.37 -24.73 -19.10
C SER A 243 -10.93 -24.22 -17.75
N ILE A 244 -11.28 -22.97 -17.44
CA ILE A 244 -10.92 -22.28 -16.20
C ILE A 244 -12.10 -22.33 -15.24
N VAL A 245 -11.87 -22.77 -14.00
CA VAL A 245 -12.85 -22.68 -12.89
C VAL A 245 -12.69 -21.38 -12.14
N SER A 246 -11.45 -21.06 -11.75
CA SER A 246 -11.11 -19.85 -11.02
C SER A 246 -9.64 -19.48 -11.22
N VAL A 247 -9.33 -18.20 -11.04
CA VAL A 247 -7.95 -17.69 -10.98
C VAL A 247 -7.85 -16.74 -9.80
N SER A 248 -6.77 -16.85 -9.07
CA SER A 248 -6.43 -15.96 -7.94
C SER A 248 -4.93 -15.70 -7.94
N GLY A 249 -4.52 -14.45 -7.79
CA GLY A 249 -3.11 -14.07 -7.72
C GLY A 249 -2.93 -12.58 -7.52
N GLY A 250 -1.81 -12.22 -6.87
CA GLY A 250 -1.52 -10.85 -6.44
C GLY A 250 -2.23 -10.50 -5.12
N GLU A 251 -1.58 -9.68 -4.30
CA GLU A 251 -2.09 -9.27 -2.99
C GLU A 251 -2.54 -7.80 -2.98
N LYS A 252 -1.79 -6.95 -3.68
CA LYS A 252 -2.01 -5.51 -3.77
C LYS A 252 -1.89 -5.06 -5.23
N ASP A 253 -2.59 -4.00 -5.59
CA ASP A 253 -2.58 -3.41 -6.93
C ASP A 253 -1.26 -2.68 -7.27
N ASN A 254 -0.55 -2.20 -6.24
CA ASN A 254 0.78 -1.60 -6.36
C ASN A 254 1.94 -2.59 -6.19
N ALA A 255 1.68 -3.90 -6.10
CA ALA A 255 2.70 -4.94 -5.98
C ALA A 255 2.72 -5.89 -7.19
N ILE A 256 3.92 -6.22 -7.67
CA ILE A 256 4.11 -7.25 -8.70
C ILE A 256 3.72 -8.61 -8.11
N ALA A 257 2.76 -9.30 -8.72
CA ALA A 257 2.22 -10.55 -8.20
C ALA A 257 3.31 -11.63 -8.10
N LYS A 258 3.55 -12.12 -6.88
CA LYS A 258 4.55 -13.17 -6.57
C LYS A 258 4.03 -14.57 -6.82
N GLN A 259 2.73 -14.75 -6.76
CA GLN A 259 2.08 -16.05 -6.87
C GLN A 259 0.76 -15.93 -7.63
N CYS A 260 0.38 -17.03 -8.29
CA CYS A 260 -0.90 -17.19 -8.94
C CYS A 260 -1.33 -18.65 -8.81
N ALA A 261 -2.59 -18.87 -8.44
CA ALA A 261 -3.21 -20.17 -8.44
C ALA A 261 -4.44 -20.17 -9.36
N ALA A 262 -4.63 -21.23 -10.13
CA ALA A 262 -5.80 -21.38 -10.97
C ALA A 262 -6.34 -22.79 -10.91
N ARG A 263 -7.66 -22.95 -10.83
CA ARG A 263 -8.33 -24.24 -10.97
C ARG A 263 -8.76 -24.43 -12.41
N LEU A 264 -8.42 -25.57 -12.96
CA LEU A 264 -8.61 -25.91 -14.36
C LEU A 264 -9.33 -27.25 -14.51
N VAL A 265 -10.05 -27.44 -15.61
CA VAL A 265 -10.59 -28.73 -16.02
C VAL A 265 -10.04 -29.07 -17.41
N VAL A 266 -9.38 -30.21 -17.49
CA VAL A 266 -8.72 -30.72 -18.71
C VAL A 266 -9.47 -31.94 -19.20
N PRO A 267 -9.79 -32.06 -20.51
CA PRO A 267 -10.34 -33.30 -21.09
C PRO A 267 -9.45 -34.48 -20.77
N GLU A 268 -10.03 -35.65 -20.39
CA GLU A 268 -9.26 -36.81 -19.92
C GLU A 268 -8.21 -37.26 -20.94
N GLU A 269 -8.55 -37.22 -22.23
CA GLU A 269 -7.65 -37.60 -23.33
C GLU A 269 -6.52 -36.59 -23.56
N LYS A 270 -6.57 -35.42 -22.94
CA LYS A 270 -5.57 -34.34 -23.08
C LYS A 270 -4.68 -34.18 -21.84
N THR A 271 -4.89 -34.95 -20.78
CA THR A 271 -4.15 -34.85 -19.52
C THR A 271 -2.64 -34.94 -19.70
N ALA A 272 -2.16 -35.94 -20.46
CA ALA A 272 -0.73 -36.11 -20.71
C ALA A 272 -0.12 -34.92 -21.48
N SER A 273 -0.81 -34.43 -22.51
CA SER A 273 -0.38 -33.25 -23.27
C SER A 273 -0.38 -31.97 -22.43
N PHE A 274 -1.33 -31.84 -21.49
CA PHE A 274 -1.39 -30.72 -20.57
C PHE A 274 -0.21 -30.74 -19.59
N GLU A 275 0.06 -31.88 -18.96
CA GLU A 275 1.17 -32.04 -18.01
C GLU A 275 2.54 -31.81 -18.69
N ASP A 276 2.75 -32.29 -19.92
CA ASP A 276 3.95 -32.04 -20.72
C ASP A 276 4.10 -30.57 -21.10
N ALA A 277 3.00 -29.90 -21.47
CA ALA A 277 2.99 -28.45 -21.77
C ALA A 277 3.38 -27.63 -20.54
N VAL A 278 2.88 -27.96 -19.35
CA VAL A 278 3.25 -27.27 -18.10
C VAL A 278 4.74 -27.40 -17.82
N GLN A 279 5.30 -28.63 -17.93
CA GLN A 279 6.74 -28.86 -17.71
C GLN A 279 7.60 -28.09 -18.73
N THR A 280 7.21 -28.13 -20.00
CA THR A 280 7.94 -27.42 -21.07
C THR A 280 7.91 -25.93 -20.84
N PHE A 281 6.76 -25.40 -20.44
CA PHE A 281 6.57 -23.98 -20.15
C PHE A 281 7.41 -23.55 -18.94
N GLU A 282 7.44 -24.34 -17.86
CA GLU A 282 8.29 -24.07 -16.71
C GLU A 282 9.78 -24.00 -17.08
N ILE A 283 10.27 -24.98 -17.86
CA ILE A 283 11.68 -25.02 -18.29
C ILE A 283 12.03 -23.76 -19.12
N MET A 284 11.13 -23.35 -19.99
CA MET A 284 11.30 -22.15 -20.82
C MET A 284 11.39 -20.88 -19.95
N LEU A 285 10.45 -20.69 -19.02
CA LEU A 285 10.40 -19.52 -18.18
C LEU A 285 11.52 -19.44 -17.15
N LYS A 286 11.96 -20.57 -16.59
CA LYS A 286 13.15 -20.63 -15.74
C LYS A 286 14.42 -20.16 -16.45
N ARG A 287 14.53 -20.38 -17.76
CA ARG A 287 15.65 -19.84 -18.57
C ARG A 287 15.50 -18.36 -18.83
N GLU A 288 14.28 -17.91 -19.12
CA GLU A 288 13.97 -16.50 -19.38
C GLU A 288 14.24 -15.63 -18.15
N HIS A 289 13.81 -16.06 -16.97
CA HIS A 289 13.85 -15.31 -15.71
C HIS A 289 14.93 -15.79 -14.72
N HIS A 290 15.97 -16.47 -15.17
CA HIS A 290 16.94 -17.08 -14.25
C HIS A 290 17.74 -16.08 -13.41
N PHE A 291 17.84 -14.81 -13.82
CA PHE A 291 18.48 -13.76 -13.05
C PHE A 291 17.49 -13.00 -12.14
N THR A 292 16.29 -12.72 -12.65
CA THR A 292 15.30 -11.90 -11.94
C THR A 292 14.50 -12.70 -10.91
N ASP A 293 14.21 -13.96 -11.22
CA ASP A 293 13.35 -14.84 -10.40
C ASP A 293 13.91 -16.27 -10.31
N PRO A 294 15.10 -16.45 -9.72
CA PRO A 294 15.81 -17.75 -9.72
C PRO A 294 15.09 -18.87 -8.98
N GLN A 295 14.14 -18.55 -8.11
CA GLN A 295 13.35 -19.48 -7.31
C GLN A 295 12.00 -19.82 -7.96
N MET A 296 11.72 -19.28 -9.17
CA MET A 296 10.47 -19.53 -9.89
C MET A 296 10.15 -21.01 -9.99
N HIS A 297 8.91 -21.36 -9.67
CA HIS A 297 8.36 -22.68 -9.81
C HIS A 297 6.95 -22.65 -10.38
N ILE A 298 6.71 -23.49 -11.40
CA ILE A 298 5.41 -23.63 -12.05
C ILE A 298 5.08 -25.13 -12.06
N TYR A 299 3.94 -25.47 -11.48
CA TYR A 299 3.51 -26.87 -11.40
C TYR A 299 1.99 -26.98 -11.34
N VAL A 300 1.51 -28.19 -11.48
CA VAL A 300 0.09 -28.52 -11.34
C VAL A 300 -0.09 -29.66 -10.35
N GLU A 301 -1.14 -29.56 -9.54
CA GLU A 301 -1.62 -30.61 -8.67
C GLU A 301 -2.86 -31.25 -9.29
N LYS A 302 -2.85 -32.56 -9.43
CA LYS A 302 -3.97 -33.34 -9.97
C LYS A 302 -5.00 -33.58 -8.87
N GLU A 303 -6.24 -33.19 -9.12
CA GLU A 303 -7.36 -33.43 -8.21
C GLU A 303 -8.28 -34.58 -8.71
N CYS A 304 -9.56 -34.55 -8.37
CA CYS A 304 -10.53 -35.53 -8.84
C CYS A 304 -10.97 -35.30 -10.30
N CYS A 305 -11.45 -36.35 -10.95
CA CYS A 305 -12.17 -36.22 -12.21
C CYS A 305 -13.64 -36.10 -11.95
N GLY A 306 -14.33 -35.20 -12.64
CA GLY A 306 -15.76 -34.96 -12.45
C GLY A 306 -16.34 -33.77 -13.21
N GLU A 307 -17.64 -33.56 -13.00
CA GLU A 307 -18.36 -32.40 -13.50
C GLU A 307 -18.08 -31.17 -12.63
N THR A 308 -17.83 -30.02 -13.28
CA THR A 308 -17.62 -28.77 -12.56
C THR A 308 -18.09 -27.55 -13.40
N GLU A 309 -18.47 -26.49 -12.73
CA GLU A 309 -18.79 -25.21 -13.39
C GLU A 309 -17.50 -24.48 -13.74
N VAL A 310 -17.38 -24.06 -14.99
CA VAL A 310 -16.22 -23.35 -15.53
C VAL A 310 -16.62 -21.99 -16.10
N LEU A 311 -15.64 -21.11 -16.22
CA LEU A 311 -15.74 -19.90 -17.02
C LEU A 311 -15.74 -20.26 -18.52
N PRO A 312 -16.47 -19.52 -19.38
CA PRO A 312 -16.52 -19.82 -20.81
C PRO A 312 -15.12 -19.76 -21.42
N GLY A 313 -14.72 -20.81 -22.13
CA GLY A 313 -13.37 -20.96 -22.69
C GLY A 313 -13.03 -19.97 -23.81
N ARG A 314 -14.01 -19.28 -24.39
CA ARG A 314 -13.83 -18.18 -25.33
C ARG A 314 -14.70 -17.02 -24.94
N LEU A 315 -14.07 -15.91 -24.65
CA LEU A 315 -14.71 -14.61 -24.62
C LEU A 315 -14.96 -14.22 -26.09
N HIS A 316 -16.15 -14.55 -26.60
CA HIS A 316 -16.52 -14.07 -27.91
C HIS A 316 -16.54 -12.55 -27.89
N ARG A 317 -15.64 -11.92 -28.67
CA ARG A 317 -15.79 -10.53 -29.07
C ARG A 317 -17.05 -10.48 -29.97
N ASN A 318 -18.15 -9.96 -29.43
CA ASN A 318 -19.25 -9.49 -30.26
C ASN A 318 -18.89 -8.12 -30.82
#